data_afeb64ca5929d49c62d33b2bca35ee64
#
_entry.id   afeb64ca5929d49c62d33b2bca35ee64
#
_cell.length_a   1.000
_cell.length_b   1.000
_cell.length_c   1.000
_cell.angle_alpha   90.00
_cell.angle_beta   90.00
_cell.angle_gamma   90.00
#
_symmetry.space_group_name_H-M   'P 1'
#
loop_
_entity.id
_entity.type
_entity.pdbx_description
1 polymer ?
#
loop_
_entity_poly.entity_id
_entity_poly.type
_entity_poly.pdbx_seq_one_letter_code
_entity_poly.pdbx_strand_id
1 'polypeptide(L)'
;DSSTSRGLGDVYKRQDMENFSRKLIDWYRENGRDLPWRRTKNPYLIWISEIILQQTRVAQGYDYYQRFVTRFPDVFTLAAADEDEVMKYWQGLGYYSRARNLHAAARRMAEAGGFPVTYTGVRALKGVGEYTAAAICSFAYGMPYAVVDGNVYRVLSRWLGIDTPIDSAEGKKLFVRIADELLDCECPGLYNQAIMDFGALQCTPVAPDCLFCPLSDSCVARLKGIASFLPVKQHKIKVTNRYFNYIYVRMGAYTFI
;
A
#
# COMPACT_ATOMS: atom_id res chain seq x y z
N ASP A 1 13.85 12.49 31.54
CA ASP A 1 12.53 13.13 31.52
C ASP A 1 11.53 12.29 30.79
N SER A 2 10.73 11.55 31.57
CA SER A 2 9.85 10.46 31.11
C SER A 2 8.39 10.91 30.92
N SER A 3 8.15 12.14 30.47
CA SER A 3 6.77 12.68 30.37
C SER A 3 6.05 12.37 29.05
N THR A 4 6.76 12.06 27.98
CA THR A 4 6.17 11.82 26.64
C THR A 4 5.60 10.40 26.47
N SER A 5 6.07 9.42 27.24
CA SER A 5 5.62 8.02 27.15
C SER A 5 4.32 7.75 27.92
N ARG A 6 4.00 8.54 28.93
CA ARG A 6 2.78 8.38 29.73
C ARG A 6 1.53 9.02 29.12
N GLY A 7 1.68 10.01 28.25
CA GLY A 7 0.55 10.71 27.64
C GLY A 7 -0.14 9.96 26.49
N LEU A 8 0.53 9.02 25.83
CA LEU A 8 -0.08 8.21 24.75
C LEU A 8 -0.90 7.03 25.26
N GLY A 9 -0.53 6.45 26.41
CA GLY A 9 -1.25 5.31 27.00
C GLY A 9 -2.62 5.68 27.58
N ASP A 10 -2.82 6.95 27.99
CA ASP A 10 -4.07 7.44 28.56
C ASP A 10 -5.06 7.99 27.53
N VAL A 11 -4.62 8.23 26.29
CA VAL A 11 -5.47 8.78 25.21
C VAL A 11 -6.29 7.69 24.51
N TYR A 12 -5.85 6.45 24.61
CA TYR A 12 -6.52 5.33 23.95
C TYR A 12 -7.12 4.38 24.98
N LYS A 13 -8.33 4.68 25.40
CA LYS A 13 -9.13 3.65 26.08
C LYS A 13 -9.33 2.51 25.07
N ARG A 14 -9.08 1.27 25.48
CA ARG A 14 -9.25 0.04 24.67
C ARG A 14 -10.58 0.04 23.90
N GLN A 15 -11.61 0.60 24.47
CA GLN A 15 -12.95 0.75 23.89
C GLN A 15 -12.99 1.70 22.68
N ASP A 16 -12.12 2.74 22.63
CA ASP A 16 -12.03 3.65 21.48
C ASP A 16 -11.28 3.00 20.32
N MET A 17 -10.33 2.11 20.60
CA MET A 17 -9.58 1.35 19.59
C MET A 17 -10.47 0.29 18.92
N GLU A 18 -11.22 -0.49 19.69
CA GLU A 18 -12.19 -1.46 19.18
C GLU A 18 -13.31 -0.77 18.37
N ASN A 19 -13.72 0.42 18.77
CA ASN A 19 -14.68 1.22 18.05
C ASN A 19 -14.11 1.80 16.73
N PHE A 20 -12.82 2.14 16.70
CA PHE A 20 -12.13 2.62 15.50
C PHE A 20 -12.11 1.55 14.40
N SER A 21 -11.61 0.36 14.68
CA SER A 21 -11.51 -0.73 13.69
C SER A 21 -12.89 -1.15 13.18
N ARG A 22 -13.87 -1.29 14.08
CA ARG A 22 -15.26 -1.60 13.71
C ARG A 22 -15.87 -0.56 12.78
N LYS A 23 -15.77 0.73 13.10
CA LYS A 23 -16.28 1.83 12.27
C LYS A 23 -15.65 1.85 10.87
N LEU A 24 -14.35 1.54 10.77
CA LEU A 24 -13.65 1.44 9.49
C LEU A 24 -14.15 0.25 8.66
N ILE A 25 -14.30 -0.92 9.29
CA ILE A 25 -14.77 -2.13 8.62
C ILE A 25 -16.22 -1.97 8.16
N ASP A 26 -17.09 -1.40 9.00
CA ASP A 26 -18.49 -1.16 8.64
C ASP A 26 -18.59 -0.16 7.48
N TRP A 27 -17.84 0.93 7.53
CA TRP A 27 -17.75 1.88 6.41
C TRP A 27 -17.24 1.20 5.13
N TYR A 28 -16.23 0.33 5.24
CA TYR A 28 -15.66 -0.36 4.08
C TYR A 28 -16.63 -1.35 3.42
N ARG A 29 -17.47 -2.01 4.20
CA ARG A 29 -18.51 -2.91 3.66
C ARG A 29 -19.47 -2.20 2.72
N GLU A 30 -19.74 -0.93 2.97
CA GLU A 30 -20.64 -0.11 2.17
C GLU A 30 -19.94 0.66 1.05
N ASN A 31 -18.71 1.11 1.26
CA ASN A 31 -18.02 2.08 0.42
C ASN A 31 -16.73 1.53 -0.23
N GLY A 32 -16.30 0.32 0.14
CA GLY A 32 -15.05 -0.26 -0.33
C GLY A 32 -15.06 -0.49 -1.84
N ARG A 33 -13.90 -0.28 -2.48
CA ARG A 33 -13.75 -0.51 -3.92
C ARG A 33 -13.77 -1.99 -4.23
N ASP A 34 -14.58 -2.38 -5.22
CA ASP A 34 -14.60 -3.74 -5.73
C ASP A 34 -13.47 -3.95 -6.74
N LEU A 35 -12.39 -4.57 -6.30
CA LEU A 35 -11.17 -4.79 -7.09
C LEU A 35 -10.88 -6.29 -7.20
N PRO A 36 -10.46 -6.80 -8.39
CA PRO A 36 -10.31 -8.24 -8.62
C PRO A 36 -9.31 -8.90 -7.66
N TRP A 37 -8.23 -8.22 -7.30
CA TRP A 37 -7.24 -8.73 -6.34
C TRP A 37 -7.70 -8.73 -4.88
N ARG A 38 -8.85 -8.15 -4.57
CA ARG A 38 -9.49 -8.20 -3.24
C ARG A 38 -10.47 -9.35 -3.08
N ARG A 39 -10.89 -9.94 -4.20
CA ARG A 39 -11.81 -11.08 -4.22
C ARG A 39 -11.10 -12.44 -4.07
N THR A 40 -9.79 -12.44 -3.94
CA THR A 40 -8.97 -13.64 -3.88
C THR A 40 -8.12 -13.71 -2.61
N LYS A 41 -7.77 -14.92 -2.19
CA LYS A 41 -6.76 -15.22 -1.18
C LYS A 41 -5.49 -15.81 -1.77
N ASN A 42 -5.40 -15.90 -3.11
CA ASN A 42 -4.21 -16.41 -3.78
C ASN A 42 -3.05 -15.42 -3.61
N PRO A 43 -1.96 -15.80 -2.90
CA PRO A 43 -0.85 -14.91 -2.60
C PRO A 43 -0.11 -14.42 -3.85
N TYR A 44 -0.07 -15.24 -4.91
CA TYR A 44 0.51 -14.85 -6.18
C TYR A 44 -0.27 -13.69 -6.83
N LEU A 45 -1.59 -13.80 -6.93
CA LEU A 45 -2.44 -12.77 -7.53
C LEU A 45 -2.41 -11.46 -6.74
N ILE A 46 -2.39 -11.57 -5.41
CA ILE A 46 -2.24 -10.41 -4.50
C ILE A 46 -0.86 -9.77 -4.70
N TRP A 47 0.20 -10.57 -4.75
CA TRP A 47 1.56 -10.06 -4.98
C TRP A 47 1.69 -9.31 -6.31
N ILE A 48 1.14 -9.86 -7.41
CA ILE A 48 1.13 -9.17 -8.71
C ILE A 48 0.45 -7.80 -8.60
N SER A 49 -0.71 -7.72 -7.94
CA SER A 49 -1.40 -6.44 -7.76
C SER A 49 -0.58 -5.45 -6.94
N GLU A 50 0.03 -5.90 -5.84
CA GLU A 50 0.85 -5.03 -4.98
C GLU A 50 2.07 -4.46 -5.72
N ILE A 51 2.72 -5.26 -6.56
CA ILE A 51 3.87 -4.78 -7.36
C ILE A 51 3.43 -3.85 -8.50
N ILE A 52 2.34 -4.14 -9.20
CA ILE A 52 1.79 -3.27 -10.26
C ILE A 52 1.39 -1.91 -9.67
N LEU A 53 0.76 -1.90 -8.50
CA LEU A 53 0.24 -0.69 -7.87
C LEU A 53 1.30 0.15 -7.13
N GLN A 54 2.54 -0.32 -7.02
CA GLN A 54 3.64 0.52 -6.53
C GLN A 54 3.77 1.75 -7.43
N GLN A 55 3.49 2.94 -6.89
CA GLN A 55 3.54 4.23 -7.62
C GLN A 55 2.66 4.29 -8.89
N THR A 56 1.65 3.42 -8.99
CA THR A 56 0.68 3.38 -10.09
C THR A 56 -0.73 3.55 -9.52
N ARG A 57 -1.52 4.42 -10.12
CA ARG A 57 -2.92 4.61 -9.71
C ARG A 57 -3.74 3.38 -10.06
N VAL A 58 -4.75 3.05 -9.22
CA VAL A 58 -5.62 1.88 -9.41
C VAL A 58 -6.25 1.85 -10.82
N ALA A 59 -6.78 2.97 -11.28
CA ALA A 59 -7.40 3.07 -12.61
C ALA A 59 -6.43 2.70 -13.75
N GLN A 60 -5.15 3.08 -13.64
CA GLN A 60 -4.14 2.72 -14.62
C GLN A 60 -3.70 1.26 -14.45
N GLY A 61 -3.52 0.79 -13.20
CA GLY A 61 -3.02 -0.55 -12.92
C GLY A 61 -4.03 -1.67 -13.21
N TYR A 62 -5.33 -1.36 -13.25
CA TYR A 62 -6.40 -2.34 -13.40
C TYR A 62 -6.25 -3.19 -14.67
N ASP A 63 -6.16 -2.56 -15.83
CA ASP A 63 -6.04 -3.26 -17.13
C ASP A 63 -4.70 -4.01 -17.25
N TYR A 64 -3.64 -3.45 -16.67
CA TYR A 64 -2.34 -4.13 -16.63
C TYR A 64 -2.40 -5.40 -15.78
N TYR A 65 -3.03 -5.32 -14.62
CA TYR A 65 -3.23 -6.50 -13.78
C TYR A 65 -3.99 -7.59 -14.53
N GLN A 66 -5.13 -7.26 -15.13
CA GLN A 66 -5.94 -8.24 -15.85
C GLN A 66 -5.17 -8.93 -16.98
N ARG A 67 -4.49 -8.16 -17.82
CA ARG A 67 -3.67 -8.71 -18.91
C ARG A 67 -2.52 -9.56 -18.40
N PHE A 68 -1.86 -9.11 -17.33
CA PHE A 68 -0.71 -9.79 -16.75
C PHE A 68 -1.09 -11.13 -16.15
N VAL A 69 -2.14 -11.20 -15.31
CA VAL A 69 -2.57 -12.46 -14.70
C VAL A 69 -3.26 -13.41 -15.66
N THR A 70 -3.85 -12.91 -16.75
CA THR A 70 -4.37 -13.75 -17.83
C THR A 70 -3.23 -14.47 -18.55
N ARG A 71 -2.12 -13.79 -18.83
CA ARG A 71 -0.97 -14.40 -19.50
C ARG A 71 -0.13 -15.26 -18.57
N PHE A 72 0.03 -14.82 -17.34
CA PHE A 72 0.83 -15.46 -16.29
C PHE A 72 -0.06 -15.78 -15.08
N PRO A 73 -0.87 -16.86 -15.15
CA PRO A 73 -1.87 -17.15 -14.11
C PRO A 73 -1.28 -17.63 -12.78
N ASP A 74 -0.03 -18.07 -12.78
CA ASP A 74 0.68 -18.59 -11.62
C ASP A 74 2.18 -18.29 -11.67
N VAL A 75 2.85 -18.55 -10.55
CA VAL A 75 4.28 -18.28 -10.40
C VAL A 75 5.16 -19.11 -11.34
N PHE A 76 4.75 -20.33 -11.68
CA PHE A 76 5.54 -21.23 -12.53
C PHE A 76 5.49 -20.77 -13.99
N THR A 77 4.31 -20.38 -14.47
CA THR A 77 4.12 -19.80 -15.79
C THR A 77 4.93 -18.50 -15.95
N LEU A 78 4.91 -17.64 -14.92
CA LEU A 78 5.71 -16.41 -14.94
C LEU A 78 7.21 -16.71 -14.90
N ALA A 79 7.65 -17.67 -14.08
CA ALA A 79 9.07 -18.04 -13.97
C ALA A 79 9.64 -18.64 -15.26
N ALA A 80 8.83 -19.39 -16.01
CA ALA A 80 9.21 -20.04 -17.26
C ALA A 80 9.22 -19.07 -18.47
N ALA A 81 8.61 -17.90 -18.34
CA ALA A 81 8.54 -16.92 -19.43
C ALA A 81 9.91 -16.28 -19.73
N ASP A 82 10.09 -15.83 -20.97
CA ASP A 82 11.24 -15.00 -21.32
C ASP A 82 11.11 -13.61 -20.73
N GLU A 83 12.25 -13.00 -20.35
CA GLU A 83 12.26 -11.65 -19.77
C GLU A 83 11.64 -10.61 -20.71
N ASP A 84 11.92 -10.72 -22.01
CA ASP A 84 11.37 -9.80 -23.02
C ASP A 84 9.84 -9.90 -23.11
N GLU A 85 9.27 -11.10 -22.96
CA GLU A 85 7.82 -11.28 -22.90
C GLU A 85 7.24 -10.59 -21.65
N VAL A 86 7.82 -10.79 -20.48
CA VAL A 86 7.39 -10.14 -19.25
C VAL A 86 7.46 -8.61 -19.39
N MET A 87 8.56 -8.10 -19.97
CA MET A 87 8.74 -6.68 -20.22
C MET A 87 7.71 -6.10 -21.20
N LYS A 88 7.30 -6.86 -22.21
CA LYS A 88 6.26 -6.47 -23.15
C LYS A 88 4.90 -6.28 -22.46
N TYR A 89 4.52 -7.18 -21.55
CA TYR A 89 3.29 -7.04 -20.75
C TYR A 89 3.35 -5.89 -19.74
N TRP A 90 4.55 -5.44 -19.39
CA TRP A 90 4.80 -4.30 -18.48
C TRP A 90 4.90 -2.95 -19.19
N GLN A 91 5.04 -2.96 -20.53
CA GLN A 91 5.29 -1.77 -21.33
C GLN A 91 4.23 -0.68 -21.07
N GLY A 92 4.68 0.53 -20.73
CA GLY A 92 3.83 1.68 -20.43
C GLY A 92 3.55 1.92 -18.94
N LEU A 93 3.81 0.94 -18.04
CA LEU A 93 3.68 1.14 -16.59
C LEU A 93 4.84 1.97 -15.99
N GLY A 94 5.99 2.00 -16.65
CA GLY A 94 7.20 2.62 -16.11
C GLY A 94 7.84 1.81 -14.98
N TYR A 95 8.94 2.35 -14.42
CA TYR A 95 9.70 1.69 -13.33
C TYR A 95 9.97 0.22 -13.62
N TYR A 96 10.57 -0.09 -14.76
CA TYR A 96 10.80 -1.43 -15.29
C TYR A 96 11.62 -2.35 -14.37
N SER A 97 12.37 -1.78 -13.42
CA SER A 97 13.03 -2.56 -12.37
C SER A 97 12.05 -3.40 -11.54
N ARG A 98 10.76 -2.96 -11.42
CA ARG A 98 9.72 -3.76 -10.76
C ARG A 98 9.45 -5.05 -11.52
N ALA A 99 9.31 -4.98 -12.84
CA ALA A 99 9.09 -6.17 -13.68
C ALA A 99 10.25 -7.15 -13.60
N ARG A 100 11.50 -6.65 -13.69
CA ARG A 100 12.70 -7.50 -13.55
C ARG A 100 12.78 -8.14 -12.16
N ASN A 101 12.51 -7.39 -11.10
CA ASN A 101 12.51 -7.92 -9.74
C ASN A 101 11.41 -8.96 -9.55
N LEU A 102 10.21 -8.71 -10.08
CA LEU A 102 9.06 -9.62 -10.06
C LEU A 102 9.42 -10.93 -10.77
N HIS A 103 9.98 -10.88 -11.98
CA HIS A 103 10.38 -12.07 -12.74
C HIS A 103 11.49 -12.86 -12.02
N ALA A 104 12.52 -12.16 -11.50
CA ALA A 104 13.58 -12.82 -10.72
C ALA A 104 13.05 -13.48 -9.44
N ALA A 105 12.08 -12.84 -8.76
CA ALA A 105 11.43 -13.43 -7.60
C ALA A 105 10.58 -14.66 -7.98
N ALA A 106 9.85 -14.61 -9.12
CA ALA A 106 9.08 -15.75 -9.61
C ALA A 106 9.95 -16.98 -9.89
N ARG A 107 11.12 -16.80 -10.50
CA ARG A 107 12.09 -17.89 -10.74
C ARG A 107 12.54 -18.53 -9.42
N ARG A 108 12.92 -17.73 -8.43
CA ARG A 108 13.32 -18.23 -7.12
C ARG A 108 12.18 -18.95 -6.38
N MET A 109 10.96 -18.46 -6.51
CA MET A 109 9.79 -19.14 -5.93
C MET A 109 9.50 -20.47 -6.62
N ALA A 110 9.61 -20.54 -7.95
CA ALA A 110 9.43 -21.77 -8.70
C ALA A 110 10.48 -22.82 -8.32
N GLU A 111 11.75 -22.44 -8.18
CA GLU A 111 12.85 -23.29 -7.68
C GLU A 111 12.58 -23.79 -6.25
N ALA A 112 11.96 -22.97 -5.41
CA ALA A 112 11.60 -23.31 -4.03
C ALA A 112 10.27 -24.11 -3.91
N GLY A 113 9.59 -24.40 -5.02
CA GLY A 113 8.35 -25.18 -5.06
C GLY A 113 7.07 -24.36 -4.87
N GLY A 114 7.13 -23.02 -4.86
CA GLY A 114 5.96 -22.16 -4.81
C GLY A 114 6.11 -20.87 -4.00
N PHE A 115 4.98 -20.24 -3.75
CA PHE A 115 4.94 -18.96 -3.02
C PHE A 115 5.23 -19.17 -1.51
N PRO A 116 6.09 -18.34 -0.87
CA PRO A 116 6.43 -18.50 0.55
C PRO A 116 5.22 -18.21 1.45
N VAL A 117 5.08 -19.01 2.50
CA VAL A 117 3.94 -18.96 3.46
C VAL A 117 4.29 -18.28 4.81
N THR A 118 5.46 -17.66 4.91
CA THR A 118 5.88 -16.93 6.12
C THR A 118 6.20 -15.48 5.80
N TYR A 119 6.04 -14.59 6.77
CA TYR A 119 6.39 -13.17 6.58
C TYR A 119 7.85 -12.98 6.16
N THR A 120 8.78 -13.69 6.82
CA THR A 120 10.21 -13.62 6.50
C THR A 120 10.49 -14.10 5.08
N GLY A 121 9.83 -15.17 4.63
CA GLY A 121 9.93 -15.67 3.26
C GLY A 121 9.38 -14.69 2.23
N VAL A 122 8.22 -14.10 2.47
CA VAL A 122 7.62 -13.08 1.60
C VAL A 122 8.50 -11.83 1.56
N ARG A 123 9.00 -11.38 2.72
CA ARG A 123 9.86 -10.20 2.83
C ARG A 123 11.21 -10.36 2.13
N ALA A 124 11.71 -11.60 2.02
CA ALA A 124 12.96 -11.92 1.31
C ALA A 124 12.83 -11.89 -0.22
N LEU A 125 11.62 -11.81 -0.77
CA LEU A 125 11.41 -11.71 -2.21
C LEU A 125 11.96 -10.40 -2.76
N LYS A 126 12.60 -10.47 -3.91
CA LYS A 126 13.18 -9.29 -4.58
C LYS A 126 12.10 -8.27 -4.94
N GLY A 127 12.27 -7.03 -4.51
CA GLY A 127 11.29 -5.95 -4.74
C GLY A 127 10.14 -5.89 -3.71
N VAL A 128 10.14 -6.75 -2.69
CA VAL A 128 9.15 -6.75 -1.61
C VAL A 128 9.70 -6.01 -0.39
N GLY A 129 9.07 -4.89 -0.05
CA GLY A 129 9.32 -4.11 1.15
C GLY A 129 8.46 -4.57 2.34
N GLU A 130 8.64 -3.92 3.50
CA GLU A 130 7.85 -4.19 4.72
C GLU A 130 6.35 -4.05 4.49
N TYR A 131 5.94 -2.94 3.85
CA TYR A 131 4.54 -2.71 3.46
C TYR A 131 3.99 -3.85 2.58
N THR A 132 4.69 -4.18 1.47
CA THR A 132 4.23 -5.21 0.54
C THR A 132 4.17 -6.59 1.21
N ALA A 133 5.12 -6.92 2.09
CA ALA A 133 5.10 -8.16 2.85
C ALA A 133 3.91 -8.20 3.82
N ALA A 134 3.64 -7.13 4.57
CA ALA A 134 2.50 -7.02 5.47
C ALA A 134 1.17 -7.14 4.71
N ALA A 135 1.04 -6.47 3.56
CA ALA A 135 -0.13 -6.54 2.70
C ALA A 135 -0.40 -7.98 2.22
N ILE A 136 0.61 -8.63 1.61
CA ILE A 136 0.46 -10.01 1.13
C ILE A 136 0.11 -10.95 2.30
N CYS A 137 0.84 -10.86 3.42
CA CYS A 137 0.64 -11.75 4.56
C CYS A 137 -0.73 -11.57 5.21
N SER A 138 -1.22 -10.34 5.34
CA SER A 138 -2.54 -10.09 5.91
C SER A 138 -3.67 -10.42 4.94
N PHE A 139 -3.52 -10.12 3.65
CA PHE A 139 -4.59 -10.37 2.66
C PHE A 139 -4.72 -11.85 2.29
N ALA A 140 -3.60 -12.53 2.04
CA ALA A 140 -3.62 -13.93 1.61
C ALA A 140 -3.75 -14.91 2.77
N TYR A 141 -3.01 -14.68 3.85
CA TYR A 141 -2.85 -15.66 4.92
C TYR A 141 -3.56 -15.27 6.24
N GLY A 142 -4.17 -14.07 6.31
CA GLY A 142 -4.79 -13.59 7.54
C GLY A 142 -3.80 -13.36 8.69
N MET A 143 -2.53 -13.13 8.38
CA MET A 143 -1.52 -12.87 9.41
C MET A 143 -1.68 -11.46 9.98
N PRO A 144 -1.46 -11.27 11.29
CA PRO A 144 -1.67 -10.00 11.97
C PRO A 144 -0.52 -9.01 11.75
N TYR A 145 -0.37 -8.53 10.53
CA TYR A 145 0.57 -7.49 10.14
C TYR A 145 -0.18 -6.26 9.66
N ALA A 146 0.04 -5.12 10.31
CA ALA A 146 -0.54 -3.85 9.88
C ALA A 146 0.17 -3.30 8.64
N VAL A 147 -0.60 -2.71 7.73
CA VAL A 147 -0.05 -1.96 6.59
C VAL A 147 0.06 -0.49 6.95
N VAL A 148 1.15 0.17 6.54
CA VAL A 148 1.33 1.61 6.73
C VAL A 148 1.77 2.24 5.40
N ASP A 149 0.79 2.76 4.67
CA ASP A 149 1.00 3.53 3.43
C ASP A 149 0.67 5.02 3.63
N GLY A 150 0.74 5.80 2.57
CA GLY A 150 0.40 7.23 2.62
C GLY A 150 -1.04 7.51 3.06
N ASN A 151 -1.97 6.60 2.80
CA ASN A 151 -3.36 6.72 3.26
C ASN A 151 -3.46 6.47 4.75
N VAL A 152 -2.83 5.41 5.23
CA VAL A 152 -2.81 5.03 6.66
C VAL A 152 -2.13 6.12 7.49
N TYR A 153 -0.97 6.63 7.06
CA TYR A 153 -0.32 7.77 7.71
C TYR A 153 -1.28 8.96 7.87
N ARG A 154 -2.02 9.29 6.82
CA ARG A 154 -2.96 10.42 6.83
C ARG A 154 -4.13 10.20 7.75
N VAL A 155 -4.75 9.02 7.72
CA VAL A 155 -5.87 8.66 8.57
C VAL A 155 -5.46 8.73 10.04
N LEU A 156 -4.37 8.04 10.40
CA LEU A 156 -3.89 7.98 11.78
C LEU A 156 -3.43 9.34 12.30
N SER A 157 -2.64 10.09 11.52
CA SER A 157 -2.20 11.41 11.95
C SER A 157 -3.37 12.38 12.18
N ARG A 158 -4.41 12.33 11.34
CA ARG A 158 -5.60 13.17 11.50
C ARG A 158 -6.49 12.73 12.65
N TRP A 159 -6.78 11.43 12.72
CA TRP A 159 -7.67 10.91 13.77
C TRP A 159 -7.07 11.16 15.15
N LEU A 160 -5.77 10.94 15.32
CA LEU A 160 -5.05 11.09 16.58
C LEU A 160 -4.48 12.50 16.83
N GLY A 161 -4.46 13.36 15.80
CA GLY A 161 -3.86 14.68 15.88
C GLY A 161 -2.34 14.66 16.00
N ILE A 162 -1.67 13.65 15.42
CA ILE A 162 -0.21 13.48 15.48
C ILE A 162 0.47 14.36 14.44
N ASP A 163 1.36 15.22 14.90
CA ASP A 163 2.15 16.16 14.09
C ASP A 163 3.61 15.72 13.88
N THR A 164 4.01 14.58 14.46
CA THR A 164 5.32 13.98 14.18
C THR A 164 5.46 13.71 12.69
N PRO A 165 6.55 14.19 12.03
CA PRO A 165 6.71 14.02 10.58
C PRO A 165 6.76 12.55 10.18
N ILE A 166 5.89 12.16 9.25
CA ILE A 166 5.74 10.74 8.81
C ILE A 166 6.96 10.19 8.08
N ASP A 167 7.82 11.04 7.55
CA ASP A 167 9.04 10.69 6.83
C ASP A 167 10.30 10.71 7.73
N SER A 168 10.18 11.11 8.98
CA SER A 168 11.24 10.99 10.00
C SER A 168 11.40 9.53 10.47
N ALA A 169 12.56 9.19 11.02
CA ALA A 169 12.81 7.86 11.61
C ALA A 169 11.90 7.61 12.83
N GLU A 170 11.66 8.63 13.63
CA GLU A 170 10.77 8.59 14.79
C GLU A 170 9.32 8.40 14.35
N GLY A 171 8.85 9.20 13.36
CA GLY A 171 7.50 9.09 12.83
C GLY A 171 7.21 7.71 12.26
N LYS A 172 8.12 7.16 11.46
CA LYS A 172 7.95 5.80 10.92
C LYS A 172 7.74 4.76 12.02
N LYS A 173 8.58 4.78 13.06
CA LYS A 173 8.45 3.85 14.20
C LYS A 173 7.16 4.06 14.98
N LEU A 174 6.79 5.33 15.21
CA LEU A 174 5.56 5.69 15.93
C LEU A 174 4.32 5.18 15.21
N PHE A 175 4.19 5.47 13.91
CA PHE A 175 3.00 5.09 13.13
C PHE A 175 2.89 3.58 12.90
N VAL A 176 4.02 2.85 12.75
CA VAL A 176 4.00 1.39 12.68
C VAL A 176 3.47 0.82 14.00
N ARG A 177 3.98 1.27 15.15
CA ARG A 177 3.50 0.82 16.45
C ARG A 177 2.00 1.10 16.64
N ILE A 178 1.52 2.30 16.29
CA ILE A 178 0.10 2.65 16.40
C ILE A 178 -0.74 1.78 15.46
N ALA A 179 -0.28 1.53 14.23
CA ALA A 179 -0.99 0.70 13.29
C ALA A 179 -1.10 -0.76 13.78
N ASP A 180 -0.05 -1.29 14.39
CA ASP A 180 -0.05 -2.63 14.99
C ASP A 180 -0.99 -2.71 16.21
N GLU A 181 -1.02 -1.66 17.06
CA GLU A 181 -1.92 -1.58 18.22
C GLU A 181 -3.41 -1.49 17.81
N LEU A 182 -3.71 -0.85 16.67
CA LEU A 182 -5.07 -0.66 16.17
C LEU A 182 -5.57 -1.79 15.27
N LEU A 183 -4.68 -2.71 14.90
CA LEU A 183 -5.00 -3.79 13.98
C LEU A 183 -6.07 -4.72 14.56
N ASP A 184 -7.11 -4.97 13.78
CA ASP A 184 -8.05 -6.05 14.06
C ASP A 184 -7.39 -7.40 13.74
N CYS A 185 -6.93 -8.10 14.78
CA CYS A 185 -6.23 -9.38 14.64
C CYS A 185 -7.16 -10.54 14.23
N GLU A 186 -8.49 -10.40 14.33
CA GLU A 186 -9.43 -11.41 13.87
C GLU A 186 -9.63 -11.35 12.36
N CYS A 187 -9.58 -10.13 11.79
CA CYS A 187 -9.72 -9.93 10.36
C CYS A 187 -8.71 -8.91 9.79
N PRO A 188 -7.38 -9.14 9.93
CA PRO A 188 -6.34 -8.16 9.63
C PRO A 188 -6.35 -7.73 8.16
N GLY A 189 -6.62 -8.64 7.24
CA GLY A 189 -6.72 -8.32 5.82
C GLY A 189 -7.87 -7.37 5.50
N LEU A 190 -9.02 -7.59 6.11
CA LEU A 190 -10.20 -6.72 5.93
C LEU A 190 -9.96 -5.34 6.54
N TYR A 191 -9.42 -5.28 7.75
CA TYR A 191 -9.05 -4.02 8.41
C TYR A 191 -8.06 -3.20 7.59
N ASN A 192 -6.99 -3.84 7.11
CA ASN A 192 -5.98 -3.18 6.29
C ASN A 192 -6.56 -2.61 4.99
N GLN A 193 -7.44 -3.36 4.31
CA GLN A 193 -8.15 -2.86 3.13
C GLN A 193 -9.07 -1.69 3.48
N ALA A 194 -9.76 -1.77 4.63
CA ALA A 194 -10.68 -0.75 5.09
C ALA A 194 -9.96 0.58 5.37
N ILE A 195 -8.88 0.58 6.12
CA ILE A 195 -8.16 1.83 6.44
C ILE A 195 -7.49 2.46 5.21
N MET A 196 -6.99 1.63 4.27
CA MET A 196 -6.42 2.11 3.01
C MET A 196 -7.50 2.79 2.13
N ASP A 197 -8.66 2.17 1.98
CA ASP A 197 -9.75 2.74 1.19
C ASP A 197 -10.38 3.95 1.87
N PHE A 198 -10.53 3.90 3.18
CA PHE A 198 -10.98 5.04 3.96
C PHE A 198 -10.08 6.27 3.75
N GLY A 199 -8.77 6.07 3.74
CA GLY A 199 -7.82 7.13 3.41
C GLY A 199 -7.93 7.60 1.96
N ALA A 200 -8.21 6.72 1.01
CA ALA A 200 -8.29 7.05 -0.40
C ALA A 200 -9.61 7.75 -0.80
N LEU A 201 -10.73 7.41 -0.15
CA LEU A 201 -12.08 7.81 -0.56
C LEU A 201 -12.74 8.80 0.41
N GLN A 202 -12.59 8.61 1.73
CA GLN A 202 -13.22 9.41 2.76
C GLN A 202 -12.28 10.48 3.33
N CYS A 203 -11.15 10.07 3.87
CA CYS A 203 -10.14 10.95 4.45
C CYS A 203 -9.12 11.40 3.40
N THR A 204 -9.58 11.99 2.30
CA THR A 204 -8.77 12.40 1.16
C THR A 204 -7.72 13.46 1.50
N PRO A 205 -6.61 13.59 0.71
CA PRO A 205 -5.58 14.60 0.96
C PRO A 205 -6.11 16.02 0.93
N VAL A 206 -6.97 16.32 -0.04
CA VAL A 206 -7.58 17.64 -0.26
C VAL A 206 -9.08 17.50 -0.05
N ALA A 207 -9.67 18.40 0.73
CA ALA A 207 -11.11 18.43 1.01
C ALA A 207 -11.71 17.07 1.48
N PRO A 208 -11.24 16.50 2.61
CA PRO A 208 -11.85 15.29 3.16
C PRO A 208 -13.31 15.56 3.56
N ASP A 209 -14.18 14.59 3.30
CA ASP A 209 -15.58 14.70 3.70
C ASP A 209 -15.75 14.39 5.20
N CYS A 210 -15.42 15.37 6.03
CA CYS A 210 -15.48 15.24 7.48
C CYS A 210 -16.90 15.27 8.04
N LEU A 211 -17.88 15.77 7.28
CA LEU A 211 -19.24 15.90 7.74
C LEU A 211 -19.92 14.51 7.86
N PHE A 212 -19.70 13.67 6.85
CA PHE A 212 -20.25 12.30 6.80
C PHE A 212 -19.24 11.23 7.23
N CYS A 213 -18.15 11.64 7.88
CA CYS A 213 -17.12 10.71 8.34
C CYS A 213 -17.54 9.96 9.60
N PRO A 214 -17.54 8.62 9.64
CA PRO A 214 -17.91 7.84 10.81
C PRO A 214 -16.98 8.06 12.03
N LEU A 215 -15.78 8.59 11.79
CA LEU A 215 -14.82 8.94 12.84
C LEU A 215 -14.92 10.40 13.29
N SER A 216 -15.87 11.17 12.76
CA SER A 216 -15.97 12.62 12.96
C SER A 216 -15.93 13.03 14.43
N ASP A 217 -16.66 12.35 15.30
CA ASP A 217 -16.84 12.74 16.69
C ASP A 217 -15.61 12.53 17.56
N SER A 218 -14.73 11.60 17.14
CA SER A 218 -13.46 11.28 17.82
C SER A 218 -12.22 11.80 17.09
N CYS A 219 -12.38 12.42 15.91
CA CYS A 219 -11.24 12.87 15.10
C CYS A 219 -10.65 14.19 15.61
N VAL A 220 -9.46 14.13 16.19
CA VAL A 220 -8.75 15.30 16.75
C VAL A 220 -8.54 16.39 15.69
N ALA A 221 -8.15 16.01 14.47
CA ALA A 221 -7.89 17.00 13.42
C ALA A 221 -9.17 17.72 12.98
N ARG A 222 -10.33 17.05 12.96
CA ARG A 222 -11.62 17.69 12.70
C ARG A 222 -12.00 18.63 13.86
N LEU A 223 -11.96 18.13 15.08
CA LEU A 223 -12.35 18.91 16.26
C LEU A 223 -11.51 20.18 16.45
N LYS A 224 -10.22 20.12 16.06
CA LYS A 224 -9.29 21.26 16.12
C LYS A 224 -9.21 22.08 14.84
N GLY A 225 -9.88 21.70 13.76
CA GLY A 225 -9.80 22.39 12.47
C GLY A 225 -8.44 22.30 11.77
N ILE A 226 -7.63 21.27 12.05
CA ILE A 226 -6.24 21.13 11.56
C ILE A 226 -6.05 20.02 10.49
N ALA A 227 -7.12 19.49 9.92
CA ALA A 227 -7.03 18.37 8.98
C ALA A 227 -6.18 18.68 7.74
N SER A 228 -6.13 19.92 7.28
CA SER A 228 -5.31 20.33 6.12
C SER A 228 -3.81 20.38 6.40
N PHE A 229 -3.40 20.43 7.67
CA PHE A 229 -1.99 20.46 8.07
C PHE A 229 -1.41 19.07 8.33
N LEU A 230 -2.25 18.02 8.34
CA LEU A 230 -1.85 16.66 8.66
C LEU A 230 -2.03 15.73 7.43
N PRO A 231 -1.09 14.79 7.22
CA PRO A 231 0.12 14.52 7.99
C PRO A 231 1.24 15.53 7.74
N VAL A 232 2.10 15.75 8.73
CA VAL A 232 3.32 16.58 8.60
C VAL A 232 4.40 15.78 7.86
N LYS A 233 5.16 16.47 7.00
CA LYS A 233 6.36 15.95 6.34
C LYS A 233 7.55 16.86 6.62
N GLN A 234 8.69 16.26 6.96
CA GLN A 234 9.94 16.96 7.20
C GLN A 234 10.57 17.43 5.88
N HIS A 235 10.51 16.58 4.85
CA HIS A 235 11.09 16.89 3.55
C HIS A 235 10.02 17.36 2.57
N LYS A 236 10.16 18.60 2.10
CA LYS A 236 9.37 19.09 0.96
C LYS A 236 9.95 18.53 -0.33
N ILE A 237 9.10 17.98 -1.19
CA ILE A 237 9.52 17.50 -2.51
C ILE A 237 10.01 18.71 -3.30
N LYS A 238 11.32 18.72 -3.64
CA LYS A 238 11.87 19.71 -4.55
C LYS A 238 11.54 19.29 -5.98
N VAL A 239 10.65 20.00 -6.61
CA VAL A 239 10.34 19.79 -8.03
C VAL A 239 11.53 20.27 -8.85
N THR A 240 12.11 19.38 -9.68
CA THR A 240 13.18 19.71 -10.61
C THR A 240 12.67 19.45 -12.01
N ASN A 241 12.68 20.49 -12.86
CA ASN A 241 12.38 20.32 -14.27
C ASN A 241 13.54 19.62 -14.95
N ARG A 242 13.26 18.54 -15.67
CA ARG A 242 14.23 17.84 -16.50
C ARG A 242 13.79 18.00 -17.96
N TYR A 243 14.72 18.46 -18.79
CA TYR A 243 14.52 18.59 -20.23
C TYR A 243 15.25 17.41 -20.89
N PHE A 244 14.49 16.58 -21.61
CA PHE A 244 15.05 15.44 -22.35
C PHE A 244 15.07 15.79 -23.82
N ASN A 245 16.28 15.74 -24.41
CA ASN A 245 16.44 15.87 -25.85
C ASN A 245 16.65 14.48 -26.43
N TYR A 246 15.81 14.12 -27.39
CA TYR A 246 15.89 12.83 -28.09
C TYR A 246 16.37 13.07 -29.52
N ILE A 247 17.34 12.27 -29.94
CA ILE A 247 17.77 12.22 -31.35
C ILE A 247 17.08 11.02 -31.98
N TYR A 248 16.22 11.29 -32.95
CA TYR A 248 15.62 10.26 -33.77
C TYR A 248 16.51 9.96 -34.96
N VAL A 249 17.09 8.77 -35.04
CA VAL A 249 17.92 8.34 -36.14
C VAL A 249 17.14 7.34 -36.99
N ARG A 250 16.97 7.65 -38.26
CA ARG A 250 16.35 6.76 -39.25
C ARG A 250 17.37 6.41 -40.34
N MET A 251 17.44 5.13 -40.65
CA MET A 251 18.27 4.61 -41.72
C MET A 251 17.41 3.72 -42.62
N GLY A 252 16.93 4.26 -43.73
CA GLY A 252 15.96 3.61 -44.60
C GLY A 252 14.62 3.36 -43.91
N ALA A 253 14.22 2.07 -43.81
CA ALA A 253 13.02 1.60 -43.12
C ALA A 253 13.24 1.30 -41.63
N TYR A 254 14.47 1.44 -41.13
CA TYR A 254 14.86 1.09 -39.75
C TYR A 254 15.04 2.33 -38.88
N THR A 255 14.71 2.20 -37.60
CA THR A 255 15.01 3.18 -36.56
C THR A 255 15.62 2.48 -35.37
N PHE A 256 16.44 3.20 -34.61
CA PHE A 256 16.96 2.72 -33.32
C PHE A 256 16.00 3.11 -32.21
N ILE A 257 15.67 2.14 -31.36
CA ILE A 257 14.79 2.31 -30.18
C ILE A 257 15.64 2.20 -28.91
#